data_922f01c386733be445ae0c314e986b48
#
_entry.id   922f01c386733be445ae0c314e986b48
#
_cell.length_a   1.000
_cell.length_b   1.000
_cell.length_c   1.000
_cell.angle_alpha   90.00
_cell.angle_beta   90.00
_cell.angle_gamma   90.00
#
_symmetry.space_group_name_H-M   'P 1'
#
loop_
_entity.id
_entity.type
_entity.pdbx_description
1 polymer ?
#
loop_
_entity_poly.entity_id
_entity_poly.type
_entity_poly.pdbx_seq_one_letter_code
_entity_poly.pdbx_strand_id
1 'polypeptide(L)'
;MGQRGPTPKPAELKALEGGRGHRPINLDQTFRPEVGAPQIPKWVSKEGRKAWKRLQTELLHYNVLSKVDQDAFAMLCQTIGRIEQVERAINGRMALRLEEGKEAAEALLDFTPNKGMQVQSAIYQVLNREQAKLNSLLSEFGLTPAQRARVSTALRVQAQLFDVNSGDKPAASPPNPSAPKGFADFQ
;
A
#
# COMPACT_ATOMS: atom_id res chain seq x y z
N MET A 1 5.48 -23.83 -11.50
CA MET A 1 4.99 -24.58 -10.31
C MET A 1 4.50 -23.56 -9.29
N GLY A 2 3.18 -23.49 -9.01
CA GLY A 2 2.63 -22.57 -8.01
C GLY A 2 2.99 -23.04 -6.60
N GLN A 3 3.43 -22.13 -5.74
CA GLN A 3 3.61 -22.42 -4.32
C GLN A 3 2.24 -22.72 -3.71
N ARG A 4 2.05 -23.94 -3.21
CA ARG A 4 0.85 -24.32 -2.47
C ARG A 4 1.00 -23.88 -1.01
N GLY A 5 0.07 -23.10 -0.52
CA GLY A 5 0.01 -22.67 0.87
C GLY A 5 0.06 -21.16 1.07
N PRO A 6 -0.25 -20.66 2.27
CA PRO A 6 -0.14 -19.25 2.59
C PRO A 6 1.32 -18.79 2.54
N THR A 7 1.54 -17.55 2.15
CA THR A 7 2.88 -16.93 2.12
C THR A 7 3.58 -17.10 3.48
N PRO A 8 4.84 -17.56 3.52
CA PRO A 8 5.55 -17.74 4.77
C PRO A 8 5.70 -16.42 5.52
N LYS A 9 5.50 -16.44 6.83
CA LYS A 9 5.69 -15.27 7.68
C LYS A 9 7.14 -14.80 7.63
N PRO A 10 7.41 -13.48 7.68
CA PRO A 10 8.75 -12.92 7.80
C PRO A 10 9.53 -13.54 8.98
N ALA A 11 10.85 -13.69 8.83
CA ALA A 11 11.71 -14.31 9.84
C ALA A 11 11.63 -13.58 11.19
N GLU A 12 11.51 -12.27 11.17
CA GLU A 12 11.37 -11.41 12.35
C GLU A 12 10.08 -11.70 13.13
N LEU A 13 8.97 -11.88 12.42
CA LEU A 13 7.69 -12.20 13.04
C LEU A 13 7.69 -13.60 13.66
N LYS A 14 8.40 -14.56 13.04
CA LYS A 14 8.61 -15.89 13.59
C LYS A 14 9.49 -15.87 14.85
N ALA A 15 10.50 -15.00 14.89
CA ALA A 15 11.36 -14.84 16.05
C ALA A 15 10.57 -14.33 17.27
N LEU A 16 9.64 -13.40 17.05
CA LEU A 16 8.77 -12.87 18.13
C LEU A 16 7.73 -13.87 18.63
N GLU A 17 7.17 -14.67 17.72
CA GLU A 17 6.21 -15.73 18.09
C GLU A 17 6.88 -16.88 18.87
N GLY A 18 8.19 -16.76 19.18
CA GLY A 18 8.93 -17.71 19.99
C GLY A 18 9.34 -18.99 19.26
N GLY A 19 9.48 -18.94 17.95
CA GLY A 19 10.08 -20.03 17.17
C GLY A 19 9.42 -21.40 17.38
N ARG A 20 8.09 -21.49 17.36
CA ARG A 20 7.32 -22.73 17.56
C ARG A 20 7.73 -23.92 16.65
N GLY A 21 8.58 -23.66 15.63
CA GLY A 21 9.16 -24.69 14.78
C GLY A 21 10.60 -24.99 15.22
N HIS A 22 10.98 -26.25 15.27
CA HIS A 22 12.37 -26.69 15.59
C HIS A 22 13.45 -26.22 14.59
N ARG A 23 13.11 -25.39 13.60
CA ARG A 23 14.08 -24.86 12.65
C ARG A 23 14.65 -23.53 13.15
N PRO A 24 15.98 -23.35 13.19
CA PRO A 24 16.61 -22.09 13.57
C PRO A 24 16.12 -20.98 12.63
N ILE A 25 15.77 -19.84 13.22
CA ILE A 25 15.35 -18.66 12.47
C ILE A 25 16.63 -17.88 12.13
N ASN A 26 16.96 -17.83 10.85
CA ASN A 26 18.14 -17.11 10.38
C ASN A 26 17.75 -15.65 10.07
N LEU A 27 18.06 -14.75 11.00
CA LEU A 27 17.78 -13.31 10.87
C LEU A 27 18.81 -12.61 9.97
N ASP A 28 20.02 -13.17 9.85
CA ASP A 28 21.11 -12.56 9.07
C ASP A 28 20.90 -12.64 7.55
N GLN A 29 20.01 -13.52 7.10
CA GLN A 29 19.67 -13.68 5.68
C GLN A 29 18.53 -12.77 5.23
N THR A 30 17.99 -11.91 6.10
CA THR A 30 16.92 -10.99 5.72
C THR A 30 17.51 -9.84 4.89
N PHE A 31 17.12 -9.77 3.61
CA PHE A 31 17.51 -8.64 2.75
C PHE A 31 16.93 -7.34 3.30
N ARG A 32 17.78 -6.41 3.71
CA ARG A 32 17.41 -5.10 4.23
C ARG A 32 18.07 -4.03 3.38
N PRO A 33 17.37 -3.50 2.38
CA PRO A 33 17.92 -2.41 1.58
C PRO A 33 18.06 -1.14 2.42
N GLU A 34 19.12 -0.39 2.18
CA GLU A 34 19.31 0.92 2.81
C GLU A 34 18.19 1.89 2.41
N VAL A 35 17.66 2.60 3.40
CA VAL A 35 16.74 3.70 3.17
C VAL A 35 17.42 4.77 2.31
N GLY A 36 16.76 5.17 1.26
CA GLY A 36 17.35 6.15 0.37
C GLY A 36 16.38 6.64 -0.71
N ALA A 37 16.61 7.85 -1.19
CA ALA A 37 15.79 8.46 -2.22
C ALA A 37 16.10 7.84 -3.59
N PRO A 38 15.15 7.13 -4.21
CA PRO A 38 15.29 6.69 -5.59
C PRO A 38 15.19 7.86 -6.56
N GLN A 39 15.78 7.70 -7.74
CA GLN A 39 15.73 8.73 -8.80
C GLN A 39 14.49 8.56 -9.67
N ILE A 40 13.92 9.67 -10.13
CA ILE A 40 12.74 9.63 -11.01
C ILE A 40 13.14 9.13 -12.39
N PRO A 41 12.58 8.03 -12.90
CA PRO A 41 12.81 7.57 -14.26
C PRO A 41 12.28 8.57 -15.29
N LYS A 42 12.96 8.64 -16.45
CA LYS A 42 12.61 9.59 -17.53
C LYS A 42 11.22 9.36 -18.11
N TRP A 43 10.74 8.12 -18.10
CA TRP A 43 9.45 7.73 -18.68
C TRP A 43 8.22 8.12 -17.83
N VAL A 44 8.42 8.55 -16.57
CA VAL A 44 7.33 8.99 -15.71
C VAL A 44 6.72 10.30 -16.23
N SER A 45 5.39 10.33 -16.39
CA SER A 45 4.64 11.49 -16.89
C SER A 45 4.73 12.69 -15.94
N LYS A 46 4.31 13.86 -16.44
CA LYS A 46 4.30 15.11 -15.65
C LYS A 46 3.46 14.98 -14.37
N GLU A 47 2.30 14.36 -14.47
CA GLU A 47 1.39 14.11 -13.36
C GLU A 47 1.99 13.07 -12.39
N GLY A 48 2.58 12.01 -12.93
CA GLY A 48 3.30 11.02 -12.12
C GLY A 48 4.47 11.62 -11.35
N ARG A 49 5.19 12.58 -11.93
CA ARG A 49 6.28 13.30 -11.24
C ARG A 49 5.79 14.19 -10.10
N LYS A 50 4.57 14.76 -10.20
CA LYS A 50 3.97 15.49 -9.08
C LYS A 50 3.65 14.54 -7.92
N ALA A 51 3.05 13.38 -8.23
CA ALA A 51 2.79 12.34 -7.24
C ALA A 51 4.09 11.83 -6.59
N TRP A 52 5.14 11.63 -7.39
CA TRP A 52 6.47 11.23 -6.93
C TRP A 52 7.02 12.19 -5.87
N LYS A 53 7.11 13.48 -6.19
CA LYS A 53 7.65 14.49 -5.26
C LYS A 53 6.91 14.53 -3.94
N ARG A 54 5.57 14.43 -3.98
CA ARG A 54 4.73 14.41 -2.78
C ARG A 54 4.96 13.17 -1.93
N LEU A 55 4.90 11.99 -2.53
CA LEU A 55 4.99 10.72 -1.82
C LEU A 55 6.41 10.38 -1.37
N GLN A 56 7.42 10.74 -2.13
CA GLN A 56 8.82 10.47 -1.79
C GLN A 56 9.21 11.09 -0.45
N THR A 57 8.82 12.34 -0.21
CA THR A 57 9.11 13.05 1.04
C THR A 57 8.52 12.32 2.23
N GLU A 58 7.23 11.93 2.13
CA GLU A 58 6.53 11.22 3.20
C GLU A 58 7.11 9.83 3.44
N LEU A 59 7.34 9.05 2.39
CA LEU A 59 7.85 7.69 2.51
C LEU A 59 9.27 7.62 3.05
N LEU A 60 10.11 8.60 2.73
CA LEU A 60 11.45 8.72 3.31
C LEU A 60 11.39 9.10 4.79
N HIS A 61 10.49 9.99 5.17
CA HIS A 61 10.29 10.36 6.58
C HIS A 61 9.95 9.15 7.46
N TYR A 62 9.14 8.23 6.93
CA TYR A 62 8.78 6.99 7.63
C TYR A 62 9.73 5.82 7.38
N ASN A 63 10.86 6.03 6.71
CA ASN A 63 11.85 4.98 6.38
C ASN A 63 11.26 3.77 5.63
N VAL A 64 10.27 4.00 4.78
CA VAL A 64 9.59 2.96 4.00
C VAL A 64 10.21 2.79 2.60
N LEU A 65 10.91 3.81 2.09
CA LEU A 65 11.42 3.85 0.72
C LEU A 65 12.93 3.62 0.67
N SER A 66 13.35 2.75 -0.23
CA SER A 66 14.75 2.46 -0.52
C SER A 66 15.10 2.74 -1.98
N LYS A 67 16.39 2.77 -2.32
CA LYS A 67 16.84 2.94 -3.72
C LYS A 67 16.42 1.79 -4.62
N VAL A 68 16.27 0.57 -4.07
CA VAL A 68 15.84 -0.62 -4.83
C VAL A 68 14.38 -0.55 -5.24
N ASP A 69 13.56 0.25 -4.57
CA ASP A 69 12.12 0.38 -4.85
C ASP A 69 11.81 1.32 -6.03
N GLN A 70 12.84 1.80 -6.73
CA GLN A 70 12.71 2.81 -7.78
C GLN A 70 11.61 2.49 -8.80
N ASP A 71 11.61 1.29 -9.36
CA ASP A 71 10.67 0.93 -10.43
C ASP A 71 9.26 0.69 -9.90
N ALA A 72 9.13 0.05 -8.75
CA ALA A 72 7.84 -0.15 -8.09
C ALA A 72 7.21 1.19 -7.69
N PHE A 73 7.99 2.09 -7.13
CA PHE A 73 7.55 3.44 -6.78
C PHE A 73 7.22 4.28 -8.02
N ALA A 74 7.98 4.13 -9.12
CA ALA A 74 7.67 4.77 -10.39
C ALA A 74 6.34 4.28 -10.96
N MET A 75 6.04 2.98 -10.87
CA MET A 75 4.76 2.42 -11.28
C MET A 75 3.60 2.96 -10.45
N LEU A 76 3.76 3.08 -9.13
CA LEU A 76 2.77 3.69 -8.25
C LEU A 76 2.47 5.13 -8.67
N CYS A 77 3.49 5.95 -8.80
CA CYS A 77 3.35 7.36 -9.17
C CYS A 77 2.76 7.55 -10.58
N GLN A 78 3.19 6.71 -11.54
CA GLN A 78 2.66 6.73 -12.90
C GLN A 78 1.18 6.33 -12.95
N THR A 79 0.76 5.35 -12.14
CA THR A 79 -0.65 4.93 -12.03
C THR A 79 -1.51 6.06 -11.46
N ILE A 80 -1.04 6.76 -10.42
CA ILE A 80 -1.70 7.96 -9.90
C ILE A 80 -1.84 9.03 -10.98
N GLY A 81 -0.77 9.29 -11.73
CA GLY A 81 -0.78 10.28 -12.81
C GLY A 81 -1.76 9.92 -13.94
N ARG A 82 -1.87 8.63 -14.29
CA ARG A 82 -2.85 8.16 -15.30
C ARG A 82 -4.28 8.32 -14.81
N ILE A 83 -4.56 7.96 -13.57
CA ILE A 83 -5.89 8.15 -12.97
C ILE A 83 -6.26 9.64 -13.02
N GLU A 84 -5.36 10.55 -12.63
CA GLU A 84 -5.62 11.98 -12.70
C GLU A 84 -5.95 12.45 -14.13
N GLN A 85 -5.24 11.95 -15.14
CA GLN A 85 -5.49 12.29 -16.54
C GLN A 85 -6.85 11.75 -17.03
N VAL A 86 -7.16 10.50 -16.70
CA VAL A 86 -8.42 9.85 -17.09
C VAL A 86 -9.61 10.50 -16.42
N GLU A 87 -9.53 10.79 -15.13
CA GLU A 87 -10.58 11.51 -14.38
C GLU A 87 -10.82 12.91 -14.97
N ARG A 88 -9.77 13.63 -15.33
CA ARG A 88 -9.90 14.93 -15.99
C ARG A 88 -10.61 14.82 -17.35
N ALA A 89 -10.31 13.78 -18.11
CA ALA A 89 -10.96 13.54 -19.39
C ALA A 89 -12.44 13.15 -19.22
N ILE A 90 -12.77 12.33 -18.23
CA ILE A 90 -14.15 11.96 -17.89
C ILE A 90 -14.94 13.21 -17.45
N ASN A 91 -14.38 14.03 -16.56
CA ASN A 91 -15.01 15.26 -16.11
C ASN A 91 -15.25 16.23 -17.27
N GLY A 92 -14.34 16.33 -18.23
CA GLY A 92 -14.54 17.11 -19.45
C GLY A 92 -15.69 16.56 -20.31
N ARG A 93 -15.80 15.24 -20.47
CA ARG A 93 -16.95 14.62 -21.17
C ARG A 93 -18.27 14.85 -20.46
N MET A 94 -18.28 14.77 -19.12
CA MET A 94 -19.48 15.08 -18.30
C MET A 94 -19.95 16.51 -18.49
N ALA A 95 -19.03 17.48 -18.47
CA ALA A 95 -19.34 18.89 -18.68
C ALA A 95 -19.98 19.13 -20.06
N LEU A 96 -19.41 18.53 -21.12
CA LEU A 96 -19.97 18.61 -22.47
C LEU A 96 -21.38 18.02 -22.58
N ARG A 97 -21.65 16.90 -21.88
CA ARG A 97 -23.00 16.31 -21.87
C ARG A 97 -24.02 17.20 -21.19
N LEU A 98 -23.64 17.83 -20.08
CA LEU A 98 -24.49 18.80 -19.39
C LEU A 98 -24.81 20.02 -20.26
N GLU A 99 -23.82 20.55 -21.01
CA GLU A 99 -24.03 21.64 -21.97
C GLU A 99 -24.99 21.25 -23.10
N GLU A 100 -25.00 19.96 -23.52
CA GLU A 100 -25.95 19.41 -24.48
C GLU A 100 -27.35 19.14 -23.89
N GLY A 101 -27.58 19.45 -22.60
CA GLY A 101 -28.84 19.16 -21.91
C GLY A 101 -29.07 17.65 -21.62
N LYS A 102 -27.98 16.85 -21.62
CA LYS A 102 -28.00 15.42 -21.34
C LYS A 102 -27.53 15.12 -19.91
N GLU A 103 -27.77 13.90 -19.45
CA GLU A 103 -27.27 13.48 -18.13
C GLU A 103 -25.75 13.29 -18.14
N ALA A 104 -25.06 13.76 -17.07
CA ALA A 104 -23.62 13.59 -16.93
C ALA A 104 -23.20 12.12 -16.93
N ALA A 105 -24.04 11.22 -16.40
CA ALA A 105 -23.79 9.77 -16.37
C ALA A 105 -23.64 9.16 -17.77
N GLU A 106 -24.25 9.72 -18.82
CA GLU A 106 -24.10 9.27 -20.19
C GLU A 106 -22.64 9.37 -20.70
N ALA A 107 -21.82 10.23 -20.09
CA ALA A 107 -20.40 10.33 -20.42
C ALA A 107 -19.59 9.04 -20.09
N LEU A 108 -20.13 8.19 -19.23
CA LEU A 108 -19.53 6.91 -18.83
C LEU A 108 -19.96 5.75 -19.74
N LEU A 109 -20.87 6.02 -20.69
CA LEU A 109 -21.43 5.03 -21.58
C LEU A 109 -21.04 5.32 -23.04
N ASP A 110 -20.82 4.26 -23.80
CA ASP A 110 -20.64 4.29 -25.23
C ASP A 110 -21.70 3.35 -25.88
N PHE A 111 -21.96 3.52 -27.18
CA PHE A 111 -22.89 2.67 -27.91
C PHE A 111 -22.13 1.71 -28.82
N THR A 112 -22.56 0.45 -28.86
CA THR A 112 -21.98 -0.50 -29.80
C THR A 112 -22.41 -0.15 -31.25
N PRO A 113 -21.42 -0.12 -32.21
CA PRO A 113 -21.70 0.34 -33.56
C PRO A 113 -22.83 -0.45 -34.28
N ASN A 114 -22.96 -1.76 -33.98
CA ASN A 114 -23.84 -2.66 -34.72
C ASN A 114 -25.23 -2.88 -34.10
N LYS A 115 -25.41 -2.55 -32.77
CA LYS A 115 -26.66 -2.88 -32.06
C LYS A 115 -27.25 -1.72 -31.30
N GLY A 116 -26.59 -0.56 -31.26
CA GLY A 116 -27.03 0.59 -30.46
C GLY A 116 -27.11 0.31 -28.96
N MET A 117 -26.51 -0.79 -28.49
CA MET A 117 -26.56 -1.20 -27.10
C MET A 117 -25.60 -0.36 -26.27
N GLN A 118 -26.08 0.15 -25.15
CA GLN A 118 -25.25 0.88 -24.20
C GLN A 118 -24.22 -0.06 -23.56
N VAL A 119 -22.97 0.34 -23.59
CA VAL A 119 -21.85 -0.36 -22.98
C VAL A 119 -21.00 0.62 -22.16
N GLN A 120 -20.30 0.12 -21.18
CA GLN A 120 -19.36 0.91 -20.40
C GLN A 120 -18.29 1.49 -21.33
N SER A 121 -18.05 2.80 -21.25
CA SER A 121 -17.07 3.47 -22.10
C SER A 121 -15.66 2.92 -21.89
N ALA A 122 -14.87 2.89 -22.95
CA ALA A 122 -13.48 2.42 -22.88
C ALA A 122 -12.64 3.21 -21.89
N ILE A 123 -12.85 4.53 -21.78
CA ILE A 123 -12.14 5.39 -20.85
C ILE A 123 -12.48 5.04 -19.39
N TYR A 124 -13.73 4.72 -19.09
CA TYR A 124 -14.16 4.31 -17.77
C TYR A 124 -13.64 2.91 -17.41
N GLN A 125 -13.52 2.00 -18.36
CA GLN A 125 -12.89 0.69 -18.15
C GLN A 125 -11.39 0.84 -17.81
N VAL A 126 -10.70 1.76 -18.49
CA VAL A 126 -9.29 2.09 -18.15
C VAL A 126 -9.20 2.62 -16.74
N LEU A 127 -10.08 3.54 -16.32
CA LEU A 127 -10.12 4.06 -14.96
C LEU A 127 -10.23 2.94 -13.93
N ASN A 128 -11.20 2.04 -14.09
CA ASN A 128 -11.42 0.93 -13.16
C ASN A 128 -10.19 0.02 -13.03
N ARG A 129 -9.50 -0.27 -14.14
CA ARG A 129 -8.27 -1.08 -14.15
C ARG A 129 -7.11 -0.37 -13.43
N GLU A 130 -6.92 0.92 -13.69
CA GLU A 130 -5.86 1.68 -13.04
C GLU A 130 -6.15 1.87 -11.54
N GLN A 131 -7.41 2.04 -11.13
CA GLN A 131 -7.79 2.11 -9.71
C GLN A 131 -7.54 0.77 -8.98
N ALA A 132 -7.88 -0.36 -9.60
CA ALA A 132 -7.60 -1.68 -9.03
C ALA A 132 -6.08 -1.89 -8.85
N LYS A 133 -5.29 -1.51 -9.86
CA LYS A 133 -3.82 -1.55 -9.81
C LYS A 133 -3.27 -0.63 -8.74
N LEU A 134 -3.81 0.59 -8.60
CA LEU A 134 -3.42 1.54 -7.57
C LEU A 134 -3.63 0.96 -6.17
N ASN A 135 -4.79 0.35 -5.91
CA ASN A 135 -5.08 -0.26 -4.61
C ASN A 135 -4.08 -1.38 -4.24
N SER A 136 -3.67 -2.19 -5.22
CA SER A 136 -2.61 -3.20 -5.01
C SER A 136 -1.29 -2.55 -4.64
N LEU A 137 -0.83 -1.57 -5.42
CA LEU A 137 0.43 -0.87 -5.18
C LEU A 137 0.44 -0.10 -3.85
N LEU A 138 -0.67 0.56 -3.48
CA LEU A 138 -0.81 1.23 -2.19
C LEU A 138 -0.69 0.24 -1.03
N SER A 139 -1.20 -0.98 -1.21
CA SER A 139 -1.07 -2.06 -0.20
C SER A 139 0.37 -2.52 -0.06
N GLU A 140 1.10 -2.67 -1.16
CA GLU A 140 2.51 -3.08 -1.17
C GLU A 140 3.40 -2.06 -0.45
N PHE A 141 3.18 -0.77 -0.66
CA PHE A 141 3.90 0.30 0.04
C PHE A 141 3.38 0.61 1.46
N GLY A 142 2.40 -0.15 1.96
CA GLY A 142 1.85 0.08 3.29
C GLY A 142 1.07 1.40 3.44
N LEU A 143 0.61 1.99 2.33
CA LEU A 143 -0.10 3.28 2.33
C LEU A 143 -1.58 3.17 2.70
N THR A 144 -2.12 1.95 2.79
CA THR A 144 -3.47 1.73 3.29
C THR A 144 -3.50 1.63 4.82
N PRO A 145 -4.58 2.06 5.50
CA PRO A 145 -4.69 1.97 6.97
C PRO A 145 -4.44 0.57 7.52
N ALA A 146 -4.97 -0.47 6.86
CA ALA A 146 -4.79 -1.86 7.26
C ALA A 146 -3.33 -2.33 7.17
N GLN A 147 -2.61 -1.90 6.15
CA GLN A 147 -1.20 -2.27 5.96
C GLN A 147 -0.28 -1.45 6.86
N ARG A 148 -0.61 -0.19 7.17
CA ARG A 148 0.15 0.62 8.14
C ARG A 148 0.23 -0.03 9.52
N ALA A 149 -0.84 -0.66 9.98
CA ALA A 149 -0.83 -1.42 11.23
C ALA A 149 0.19 -2.57 11.20
N ARG A 150 0.33 -3.26 10.07
CA ARG A 150 1.34 -4.33 9.88
C ARG A 150 2.76 -3.80 9.85
N VAL A 151 3.00 -2.71 9.14
CA VAL A 151 4.32 -2.06 9.05
C VAL A 151 4.75 -1.52 10.42
N SER A 152 3.86 -0.83 11.15
CA SER A 152 4.16 -0.30 12.47
C SER A 152 4.45 -1.40 13.49
N THR A 153 3.77 -2.53 13.41
CA THR A 153 4.05 -3.70 14.25
C THR A 153 5.42 -4.26 13.94
N ALA A 154 5.79 -4.41 12.68
CA ALA A 154 7.12 -4.89 12.27
C ALA A 154 8.24 -3.96 12.75
N LEU A 155 8.06 -2.63 12.66
CA LEU A 155 9.02 -1.64 13.14
C LEU A 155 9.18 -1.64 14.66
N ARG A 156 8.08 -1.75 15.43
CA ARG A 156 8.12 -1.84 16.91
C ARG A 156 8.85 -3.09 17.38
N VAL A 157 8.57 -4.19 16.70
CA VAL A 157 9.22 -5.47 16.92
C VAL A 157 10.73 -5.38 16.68
N GLN A 158 11.10 -4.73 15.59
CA GLN A 158 12.50 -4.51 15.25
C GLN A 158 13.21 -3.66 16.31
N ALA A 159 12.60 -2.58 16.77
CA ALA A 159 13.14 -1.75 17.85
C ALA A 159 13.35 -2.55 19.16
N GLN A 160 12.37 -3.35 19.56
CA GLN A 160 12.48 -4.20 20.75
C GLN A 160 13.58 -5.27 20.66
N LEU A 161 13.83 -5.83 19.47
CA LEU A 161 14.92 -6.78 19.26
C LEU A 161 16.32 -6.13 19.37
N PHE A 162 16.43 -4.86 19.04
CA PHE A 162 17.69 -4.12 19.20
C PHE A 162 17.90 -3.60 20.63
N ASP A 163 16.83 -3.22 21.35
CA ASP A 163 16.90 -2.79 22.74
C ASP A 163 17.26 -3.92 23.72
N VAL A 164 16.92 -5.17 23.41
CA VAL A 164 17.31 -6.34 24.23
C VAL A 164 18.84 -6.54 24.23
N ASN A 165 19.55 -6.05 23.23
CA ASN A 165 21.02 -6.14 23.17
C ASN A 165 21.73 -5.02 23.97
N SER A 166 21.01 -4.01 24.46
CA SER A 166 21.55 -2.90 25.26
C SER A 166 21.40 -3.09 26.79
N GLY A 167 21.07 -4.29 27.24
CA GLY A 167 21.23 -4.65 28.67
C GLY A 167 20.22 -4.05 29.66
N ASP A 168 19.29 -3.22 29.21
CA ASP A 168 18.23 -2.66 30.05
C ASP A 168 16.93 -3.47 29.90
N LYS A 169 16.56 -4.19 30.96
CA LYS A 169 15.24 -4.84 31.05
C LYS A 169 14.17 -3.75 31.01
N PRO A 170 13.20 -3.79 30.10
CA PRO A 170 12.07 -2.88 30.17
C PRO A 170 11.36 -3.08 31.49
N ALA A 171 11.20 -2.00 32.24
CA ALA A 171 10.39 -1.98 33.45
C ALA A 171 8.97 -2.49 33.09
N ALA A 172 8.50 -3.48 33.83
CA ALA A 172 7.16 -4.01 33.66
C ALA A 172 6.15 -2.87 33.69
N SER A 173 5.35 -2.74 32.65
CA SER A 173 4.26 -1.76 32.60
C SER A 173 3.38 -1.94 33.84
N PRO A 174 2.98 -0.86 34.55
CA PRO A 174 2.09 -0.97 35.67
C PRO A 174 0.78 -1.65 35.22
N PRO A 175 0.18 -2.51 36.04
CA PRO A 175 -1.05 -3.22 35.70
C PRO A 175 -2.15 -2.21 35.36
N ASN A 176 -2.78 -2.37 34.21
CA ASN A 176 -3.90 -1.54 33.77
C ASN A 176 -5.07 -1.69 34.76
N PRO A 177 -5.48 -0.64 35.49
CA PRO A 177 -6.52 -0.75 36.51
C PRO A 177 -7.93 -1.03 35.92
N SER A 178 -8.09 -1.04 34.61
CA SER A 178 -9.35 -1.32 33.89
C SER A 178 -9.37 -2.69 33.19
N ALA A 179 -8.41 -3.57 33.43
CA ALA A 179 -8.48 -4.93 32.89
C ALA A 179 -9.61 -5.70 33.60
N PRO A 180 -10.50 -6.37 32.85
CA PRO A 180 -11.54 -7.18 33.46
C PRO A 180 -10.88 -8.30 34.30
N LYS A 181 -11.28 -8.39 35.55
CA LYS A 181 -10.84 -9.45 36.46
C LYS A 181 -11.27 -10.78 35.89
N GLY A 182 -10.39 -11.77 35.96
CA GLY A 182 -10.65 -13.11 35.40
C GLY A 182 -11.83 -13.80 36.06
N PHE A 183 -12.28 -14.89 35.45
CA PHE A 183 -13.47 -15.68 35.80
C PHE A 183 -13.53 -16.19 37.27
N ALA A 184 -12.51 -16.00 38.09
CA ALA A 184 -12.45 -16.48 39.48
C ALA A 184 -13.28 -15.63 40.47
N ASP A 185 -13.80 -14.46 40.07
CA ASP A 185 -14.56 -13.58 40.97
C ASP A 185 -16.09 -13.72 40.86
N PHE A 186 -16.59 -14.75 40.17
CA PHE A 186 -18.01 -15.09 40.09
C PHE A 186 -18.34 -16.34 40.90
N GLN A 187 -18.20 -16.27 42.21
CA GLN A 187 -18.86 -17.17 43.18
C GLN A 187 -19.60 -16.35 44.22
#